data_01b4699b0d6733ef37a414a98b827e42
#
_entry.id   01b4699b0d6733ef37a414a98b827e42
#
_cell.length_a   1.000
_cell.length_b   1.000
_cell.length_c   1.000
_cell.angle_alpha   90.00
_cell.angle_beta   90.00
_cell.angle_gamma   90.00
#
_symmetry.space_group_name_H-M   'P 1'
#
loop_
_entity.id
_entity.type
_entity.pdbx_description
1 polymer ?
#
loop_
_entity_poly.entity_id
_entity_poly.type
_entity_poly.pdbx_seq_one_letter_code
_entity_poly.pdbx_strand_id
1 'polypeptide(L)'
;MTFANNIVRDMAYTLQDIKVESGSKAVTQNVSLKRAVSCFELRATDIMPLTTKTQEITISGNCGTVFNPSTGFCKEKATITRNFSLVAKAHQERSIHSTLYTLLTDKDVTDIHITATAKDKEEKVIKTVNFDNVHLVIGKKTTYTGPIFTYPNNISFTVNQPEIPESGYDKKF
;
A
#
# COMPACT_ATOMS: atom_id res chain seq x y z
N MET A 1 3.79 -17.52 0.63
CA MET A 1 2.84 -17.01 1.64
C MET A 1 1.78 -16.19 0.93
N THR A 2 0.51 -16.44 1.18
CA THR A 2 -0.63 -15.73 0.55
C THR A 2 -1.38 -14.97 1.63
N PHE A 3 -1.76 -13.73 1.36
CA PHE A 3 -2.55 -12.92 2.29
C PHE A 3 -4.03 -13.27 2.17
N ALA A 4 -4.72 -13.40 3.32
CA ALA A 4 -6.16 -13.60 3.36
C ALA A 4 -6.89 -12.43 2.69
N ASN A 5 -7.90 -12.74 1.88
CA ASN A 5 -8.71 -11.75 1.13
C ASN A 5 -7.88 -10.82 0.23
N ASN A 6 -6.69 -11.23 -0.20
CA ASN A 6 -5.76 -10.42 -1.00
C ASN A 6 -5.37 -9.07 -0.36
N ILE A 7 -5.51 -8.93 0.96
CA ILE A 7 -5.14 -7.72 1.69
C ILE A 7 -3.71 -7.85 2.16
N VAL A 8 -2.78 -7.20 1.45
CA VAL A 8 -1.39 -7.06 1.89
C VAL A 8 -1.32 -6.07 3.06
N ARG A 9 -0.57 -6.43 4.09
CA ARG A 9 -0.31 -5.57 5.27
C ARG A 9 1.16 -5.22 5.35
N ASP A 10 1.52 -4.27 6.19
CA ASP A 10 2.93 -4.00 6.49
C ASP A 10 3.61 -5.28 7.00
N MET A 11 4.68 -5.67 6.33
CA MET A 11 5.37 -6.93 6.56
C MET A 11 6.87 -6.76 6.40
N ALA A 12 7.60 -7.39 7.34
CA ALA A 12 9.03 -7.56 7.23
C ALA A 12 9.39 -9.05 7.28
N TYR A 13 10.53 -9.42 6.71
CA TYR A 13 11.03 -10.79 6.67
C TYR A 13 12.54 -10.85 6.81
N THR A 14 13.03 -12.02 7.11
CA THR A 14 14.43 -12.40 6.94
C THR A 14 14.50 -13.85 6.47
N LEU A 15 15.56 -14.17 5.76
CA LEU A 15 15.95 -15.55 5.43
C LEU A 15 17.38 -15.72 5.91
N GLN A 16 17.61 -16.68 6.81
CA GLN A 16 18.90 -16.92 7.42
C GLN A 16 19.07 -18.40 7.74
N ASP A 17 20.20 -18.96 7.36
CA ASP A 17 20.58 -20.30 7.75
C ASP A 17 21.19 -20.30 9.16
N ILE A 18 20.67 -21.18 10.02
CA ILE A 18 21.17 -21.36 11.40
C ILE A 18 21.79 -22.77 11.47
N LYS A 19 23.09 -22.82 11.74
CA LYS A 19 23.76 -24.07 12.07
C LYS A 19 23.60 -24.36 13.55
N VAL A 20 22.98 -25.47 13.88
CA VAL A 20 22.91 -26.02 15.24
C VAL A 20 23.76 -27.27 15.29
N GLU A 21 24.84 -27.24 16.07
CA GLU A 21 25.71 -28.40 16.27
C GLU A 21 25.17 -29.27 17.41
N SER A 22 25.30 -30.61 17.24
CA SER A 22 24.87 -31.55 18.26
C SER A 22 25.68 -31.36 19.55
N GLY A 23 25.01 -31.26 20.70
CA GLY A 23 25.65 -31.05 22.01
C GLY A 23 25.98 -29.59 22.33
N SER A 24 25.59 -28.63 21.46
CA SER A 24 25.78 -27.21 21.74
C SER A 24 24.88 -26.73 22.90
N LYS A 25 25.43 -25.83 23.73
CA LYS A 25 24.63 -25.01 24.63
C LYS A 25 23.76 -24.06 23.79
N ALA A 26 22.83 -23.33 24.41
CA ALA A 26 21.95 -22.40 23.73
C ALA A 26 22.67 -21.52 22.68
N VAL A 27 22.14 -21.45 21.47
CA VAL A 27 22.64 -20.59 20.39
C VAL A 27 21.79 -19.32 20.37
N THR A 28 22.45 -18.17 20.56
CA THR A 28 21.83 -16.85 20.41
C THR A 28 22.23 -16.25 19.08
N GLN A 29 21.25 -15.82 18.28
CA GLN A 29 21.51 -15.20 16.98
C GLN A 29 20.73 -13.90 16.84
N ASN A 30 21.41 -12.86 16.37
CA ASN A 30 20.79 -11.60 16.01
C ASN A 30 20.20 -11.70 14.61
N VAL A 31 18.94 -11.27 14.46
CA VAL A 31 18.19 -11.33 13.21
C VAL A 31 17.81 -9.92 12.80
N SER A 32 18.17 -9.54 11.57
CA SER A 32 17.74 -8.27 10.97
C SER A 32 16.59 -8.51 10.01
N LEU A 33 15.46 -7.83 10.23
CA LEU A 33 14.29 -7.90 9.38
C LEU A 33 14.39 -6.83 8.28
N LYS A 34 14.00 -7.22 7.06
CA LYS A 34 13.87 -6.32 5.91
C LYS A 34 12.40 -6.16 5.55
N ARG A 35 11.97 -4.94 5.31
CA ARG A 35 10.59 -4.70 4.86
C ARG A 35 10.38 -5.32 3.48
N ALA A 36 9.25 -6.00 3.28
CA ALA A 36 8.93 -6.72 2.06
C ALA A 36 7.89 -6.01 1.18
N VAL A 37 7.30 -4.93 1.68
CA VAL A 37 6.20 -4.23 1.03
C VAL A 37 6.56 -2.81 0.65
N SER A 38 5.87 -2.29 -0.36
CA SER A 38 5.74 -0.86 -0.64
C SER A 38 4.38 -0.37 -0.12
N CYS A 39 4.28 0.91 0.13
CA CYS A 39 3.07 1.58 0.57
C CYS A 39 2.67 2.67 -0.43
N PHE A 40 1.42 2.66 -0.87
CA PHE A 40 0.80 3.76 -1.60
C PHE A 40 -0.18 4.49 -0.71
N GLU A 41 -0.14 5.81 -0.69
CA GLU A 41 -1.10 6.67 0.00
C GLU A 41 -1.66 7.68 -0.98
N LEU A 42 -2.98 7.76 -1.05
CA LEU A 42 -3.70 8.81 -1.75
C LEU A 42 -4.26 9.79 -0.72
N ARG A 43 -3.88 11.06 -0.86
CA ARG A 43 -4.27 12.15 0.04
C ARG A 43 -5.08 13.19 -0.72
N ALA A 44 -6.40 13.22 -0.47
CA ALA A 44 -7.28 14.25 -1.03
C ALA A 44 -7.08 15.59 -0.32
N THR A 45 -6.97 16.68 -1.09
CA THR A 45 -6.86 18.06 -0.59
C THR A 45 -8.16 18.85 -0.69
N ASP A 46 -9.15 18.29 -1.35
CA ASP A 46 -10.46 18.89 -1.55
C ASP A 46 -11.54 18.23 -0.70
N ILE A 47 -12.68 18.93 -0.56
CA ILE A 47 -13.80 18.44 0.24
C ILE A 47 -14.52 17.34 -0.53
N MET A 48 -14.74 16.23 0.15
CA MET A 48 -15.49 15.10 -0.37
C MET A 48 -16.99 15.44 -0.50
N PRO A 49 -17.65 15.11 -1.63
CA PRO A 49 -19.09 15.28 -1.78
C PRO A 49 -19.89 14.50 -0.72
N LEU A 50 -20.96 15.09 -0.20
CA LEU A 50 -21.80 14.49 0.85
C LEU A 50 -22.40 13.12 0.47
N THR A 51 -22.58 12.88 -0.82
CA THR A 51 -23.10 11.62 -1.35
C THR A 51 -22.08 10.49 -1.35
N THR A 52 -20.78 10.79 -1.26
CA THR A 52 -19.71 9.76 -1.29
C THR A 52 -19.77 8.89 -0.02
N LYS A 53 -19.71 7.58 -0.19
CA LYS A 53 -19.72 6.60 0.91
C LYS A 53 -18.49 5.72 0.94
N THR A 54 -17.97 5.36 -0.22
CA THR A 54 -16.79 4.49 -0.34
C THR A 54 -15.78 5.07 -1.31
N GLN A 55 -14.51 4.76 -1.05
CA GLN A 55 -13.42 4.93 -2.01
C GLN A 55 -12.82 3.57 -2.28
N GLU A 56 -12.84 3.15 -3.53
CA GLU A 56 -12.18 1.95 -4.00
C GLU A 56 -10.84 2.33 -4.61
N ILE A 57 -9.76 1.65 -4.20
CA ILE A 57 -8.45 1.79 -4.84
C ILE A 57 -8.07 0.44 -5.43
N THR A 58 -7.83 0.44 -6.73
CA THR A 58 -7.32 -0.71 -7.48
C THR A 58 -5.90 -0.43 -7.92
N ILE A 59 -5.00 -1.39 -7.68
CA ILE A 59 -3.60 -1.34 -8.09
C ILE A 59 -3.27 -2.57 -8.93
N SER A 60 -2.56 -2.37 -10.04
CA SER A 60 -2.16 -3.42 -10.98
C SER A 60 -0.79 -3.13 -11.58
N GLY A 61 -0.25 -4.07 -12.36
CA GLY A 61 1.07 -3.98 -12.98
C GLY A 61 2.10 -4.88 -12.28
N ASN A 62 3.26 -4.32 -11.96
CA ASN A 62 4.37 -5.05 -11.34
C ASN A 62 4.19 -5.25 -9.82
N CYS A 63 3.01 -5.70 -9.40
CA CYS A 63 2.65 -5.95 -8.01
C CYS A 63 1.83 -7.24 -7.84
N GLY A 64 1.65 -7.69 -6.60
CA GLY A 64 0.87 -8.88 -6.29
C GLY A 64 0.63 -9.11 -4.81
N THR A 65 0.01 -10.25 -4.48
CA THR A 65 -0.41 -10.62 -3.11
C THR A 65 0.26 -11.87 -2.56
N VAL A 66 1.05 -12.59 -3.38
CA VAL A 66 1.72 -13.82 -2.98
C VAL A 66 3.21 -13.55 -2.78
N PHE A 67 3.68 -13.63 -1.54
CA PHE A 67 5.08 -13.38 -1.17
C PHE A 67 5.95 -14.62 -1.42
N ASN A 68 7.10 -14.41 -2.06
CA ASN A 68 8.16 -15.41 -2.20
C ASN A 68 9.32 -15.07 -1.24
N PRO A 69 9.50 -15.81 -0.14
CA PRO A 69 10.54 -15.51 0.84
C PRO A 69 11.96 -15.70 0.29
N SER A 70 12.15 -16.57 -0.72
CA SER A 70 13.49 -16.81 -1.29
C SER A 70 14.01 -15.63 -2.11
N THR A 71 13.12 -14.86 -2.73
CA THR A 71 13.50 -13.68 -3.51
C THR A 71 13.24 -12.36 -2.77
N GLY A 72 12.29 -12.36 -1.83
CA GLY A 72 11.82 -11.15 -1.15
C GLY A 72 10.79 -10.34 -1.95
N PHE A 73 10.29 -10.87 -3.06
CA PHE A 73 9.36 -10.19 -3.97
C PHE A 73 8.02 -10.93 -4.08
N CYS A 74 7.08 -10.39 -4.83
CA CYS A 74 5.87 -11.15 -5.14
C CYS A 74 6.16 -12.27 -6.14
N LYS A 75 5.47 -13.40 -5.96
CA LYS A 75 5.61 -14.59 -6.81
C LYS A 75 4.88 -14.42 -8.15
N GLU A 76 3.74 -13.77 -8.11
CA GLU A 76 2.83 -13.64 -9.24
C GLU A 76 2.23 -12.23 -9.27
N LYS A 77 2.09 -11.65 -10.48
CA LYS A 77 1.38 -10.38 -10.65
C LYS A 77 -0.11 -10.58 -10.38
N ALA A 78 -0.71 -9.64 -9.70
CA ALA A 78 -2.13 -9.64 -9.42
C ALA A 78 -2.67 -8.21 -9.29
N THR A 79 -3.92 -8.02 -9.70
CA THR A 79 -4.68 -6.82 -9.39
C THR A 79 -5.17 -6.88 -7.97
N ILE A 80 -4.96 -5.82 -7.21
CA ILE A 80 -5.35 -5.68 -5.82
C ILE A 80 -6.39 -4.57 -5.74
N THR A 81 -7.57 -4.88 -5.19
CA THR A 81 -8.62 -3.88 -4.95
C THR A 81 -8.90 -3.77 -3.47
N ARG A 82 -9.01 -2.56 -2.97
CA ARG A 82 -9.34 -2.27 -1.59
C ARG A 82 -10.41 -1.18 -1.49
N ASN A 83 -11.45 -1.48 -0.71
CA ASN A 83 -12.52 -0.55 -0.40
C ASN A 83 -12.27 0.12 0.96
N PHE A 84 -12.44 1.43 1.00
CA PHE A 84 -12.37 2.27 2.18
C PHE A 84 -13.75 2.85 2.44
N SER A 85 -14.35 2.53 3.58
CA SER A 85 -15.59 3.18 4.02
C SER A 85 -15.27 4.59 4.49
N LEU A 86 -15.96 5.56 3.95
CA LEU A 86 -15.77 6.97 4.28
C LEU A 86 -16.85 7.40 5.30
N VAL A 87 -16.41 7.86 6.45
CA VAL A 87 -17.31 8.30 7.53
C VAL A 87 -17.80 9.73 7.31
N ALA A 88 -18.94 10.09 7.89
CA ALA A 88 -19.54 11.41 7.72
C ALA A 88 -18.59 12.57 8.06
N LYS A 89 -17.69 12.41 9.03
CA LYS A 89 -16.68 13.41 9.39
C LYS A 89 -15.74 13.76 8.23
N ALA A 90 -15.44 12.80 7.35
CA ALA A 90 -14.58 13.00 6.19
C ALA A 90 -15.17 14.03 5.19
N HIS A 91 -16.47 14.26 5.17
CA HIS A 91 -17.11 15.29 4.34
C HIS A 91 -16.74 16.74 4.73
N GLN A 92 -16.17 16.92 5.92
CA GLN A 92 -15.74 18.23 6.43
C GLN A 92 -14.22 18.39 6.40
N GLU A 93 -13.49 17.32 6.14
CA GLU A 93 -12.01 17.29 6.16
C GLU A 93 -11.45 17.43 4.74
N ARG A 94 -10.43 18.28 4.59
CA ARG A 94 -9.63 18.42 3.36
C ARG A 94 -8.41 17.50 3.34
N SER A 95 -8.49 16.35 4.01
CA SER A 95 -7.34 15.47 4.17
C SER A 95 -7.79 14.03 4.36
N ILE A 96 -8.43 13.48 3.32
CA ILE A 96 -8.79 12.05 3.32
C ILE A 96 -7.60 11.26 2.87
N HIS A 97 -7.20 10.29 3.69
CA HIS A 97 -6.07 9.42 3.41
C HIS A 97 -6.55 7.99 3.16
N SER A 98 -6.16 7.44 2.05
CA SER A 98 -6.36 6.02 1.74
C SER A 98 -5.00 5.36 1.53
N THR A 99 -4.67 4.39 2.38
CA THR A 99 -3.37 3.74 2.40
C THR A 99 -3.49 2.27 2.03
N LEU A 100 -2.65 1.83 1.11
CA LEU A 100 -2.61 0.46 0.61
C LEU A 100 -1.17 -0.05 0.57
N TYR A 101 -0.96 -1.27 1.08
CA TYR A 101 0.30 -1.99 0.95
C TYR A 101 0.24 -2.99 -0.18
N THR A 102 1.37 -3.18 -0.87
CA THR A 102 1.52 -4.17 -1.93
C THR A 102 2.90 -4.82 -1.92
N LEU A 103 2.96 -6.05 -2.39
CA LEU A 103 4.23 -6.70 -2.76
C LEU A 103 4.59 -6.28 -4.18
N LEU A 104 5.87 -6.09 -4.45
CA LEU A 104 6.37 -5.73 -5.76
C LEU A 104 7.09 -6.92 -6.41
N THR A 105 7.19 -6.94 -7.74
CA THR A 105 7.93 -7.95 -8.49
C THR A 105 9.45 -7.73 -8.43
N ASP A 106 9.89 -6.53 -8.06
CA ASP A 106 11.27 -6.13 -7.87
C ASP A 106 11.37 -5.07 -6.76
N LYS A 107 12.60 -4.71 -6.38
CA LYS A 107 12.86 -3.70 -5.34
C LYS A 107 12.30 -2.32 -5.71
N ASP A 108 12.31 -1.99 -6.97
CA ASP A 108 11.96 -0.70 -7.54
C ASP A 108 11.18 -0.94 -8.85
N VAL A 109 9.96 -0.44 -8.94
CA VAL A 109 9.10 -0.65 -10.11
C VAL A 109 8.38 0.65 -10.50
N THR A 110 8.22 0.86 -11.80
CA THR A 110 7.54 2.03 -12.38
C THR A 110 6.30 1.67 -13.20
N ASP A 111 6.10 0.39 -13.52
CA ASP A 111 4.93 -0.11 -14.27
C ASP A 111 3.82 -0.51 -13.28
N ILE A 112 3.28 0.50 -12.59
CA ILE A 112 2.15 0.37 -11.67
C ILE A 112 1.05 1.31 -12.13
N HIS A 113 -0.16 0.77 -12.23
CA HIS A 113 -1.38 1.51 -12.55
C HIS A 113 -2.28 1.52 -11.33
N ILE A 114 -2.76 2.70 -10.95
CA ILE A 114 -3.65 2.87 -9.80
C ILE A 114 -4.90 3.60 -10.24
N THR A 115 -6.05 3.02 -9.92
CA THR A 115 -7.37 3.64 -10.12
C THR A 115 -8.00 3.90 -8.76
N ALA A 116 -8.38 5.14 -8.50
CA ALA A 116 -9.15 5.52 -7.32
C ALA A 116 -10.55 5.93 -7.73
N THR A 117 -11.56 5.21 -7.24
CA THR A 117 -12.97 5.42 -7.58
C THR A 117 -13.78 5.75 -6.33
N ALA A 118 -14.41 6.90 -6.32
CA ALA A 118 -15.36 7.33 -5.29
C ALA A 118 -16.78 6.91 -5.70
N LYS A 119 -17.53 6.29 -4.78
CA LYS A 119 -18.88 5.77 -5.02
C LYS A 119 -19.86 6.29 -3.94
N ASP A 120 -21.14 6.39 -4.32
CA ASP A 120 -22.22 6.67 -3.38
C ASP A 120 -22.74 5.39 -2.67
N LYS A 121 -23.83 5.52 -1.93
CA LYS A 121 -24.46 4.43 -1.19
C LYS A 121 -25.11 3.36 -2.10
N GLU A 122 -25.43 3.71 -3.34
CA GLU A 122 -25.96 2.79 -4.36
C GLU A 122 -24.83 2.18 -5.23
N GLU A 123 -23.56 2.31 -4.83
CA GLU A 123 -22.38 1.88 -5.59
C GLU A 123 -22.18 2.61 -6.94
N LYS A 124 -22.91 3.69 -7.18
CA LYS A 124 -22.75 4.51 -8.36
C LYS A 124 -21.47 5.34 -8.27
N VAL A 125 -20.71 5.32 -9.36
CA VAL A 125 -19.47 6.08 -9.48
C VAL A 125 -19.74 7.58 -9.49
N ILE A 126 -19.12 8.29 -8.54
CA ILE A 126 -19.12 9.75 -8.46
C ILE A 126 -17.92 10.32 -9.23
N LYS A 127 -16.75 9.72 -9.01
CA LYS A 127 -15.49 10.18 -9.60
C LYS A 127 -14.51 9.01 -9.72
N THR A 128 -13.72 9.03 -10.79
CA THR A 128 -12.56 8.14 -10.96
C THR A 128 -11.33 8.96 -11.33
N VAL A 129 -10.20 8.63 -10.71
CA VAL A 129 -8.88 9.19 -11.01
C VAL A 129 -7.93 8.05 -11.30
N ASN A 130 -7.17 8.15 -12.38
CA ASN A 130 -6.18 7.16 -12.79
C ASN A 130 -4.78 7.76 -12.66
N PHE A 131 -3.85 6.93 -12.19
CA PHE A 131 -2.43 7.23 -12.10
C PHE A 131 -1.70 6.12 -12.84
N ASP A 132 -0.99 6.49 -13.90
CA ASP A 132 -0.17 5.58 -14.70
C ASP A 132 1.30 5.76 -14.38
N ASN A 133 2.08 4.70 -14.55
CA ASN A 133 3.51 4.69 -14.33
C ASN A 133 3.91 5.15 -12.91
N VAL A 134 3.12 4.74 -11.91
CA VAL A 134 3.41 5.07 -10.51
C VAL A 134 4.68 4.35 -10.07
N HIS A 135 5.63 5.12 -9.55
CA HIS A 135 6.88 4.61 -9.04
C HIS A 135 6.71 4.12 -7.60
N LEU A 136 6.91 2.83 -7.37
CA LEU A 136 6.90 2.21 -6.05
C LEU A 136 8.24 1.55 -5.72
N VAL A 137 8.70 1.70 -4.48
CA VAL A 137 9.94 1.12 -3.96
C VAL A 137 9.65 0.37 -2.67
N ILE A 138 10.24 -0.83 -2.51
CA ILE A 138 10.11 -1.60 -1.26
C ILE A 138 10.67 -0.78 -0.09
N GLY A 139 9.93 -0.77 1.03
CA GLY A 139 10.29 -0.02 2.23
C GLY A 139 9.87 1.46 2.18
N LYS A 140 9.42 1.98 1.04
CA LYS A 140 9.01 3.38 0.91
C LYS A 140 7.51 3.54 0.77
N LYS A 141 7.04 4.72 1.21
CA LYS A 141 5.67 5.17 1.05
C LYS A 141 5.58 6.23 -0.05
N THR A 142 4.95 5.90 -1.18
CA THR A 142 4.65 6.85 -2.23
C THR A 142 3.31 7.51 -1.95
N THR A 143 3.31 8.83 -1.73
CA THR A 143 2.11 9.62 -1.44
C THR A 143 1.79 10.54 -2.61
N TYR A 144 0.57 10.43 -3.12
CA TYR A 144 0.00 11.35 -4.10
C TYR A 144 -0.96 12.30 -3.37
N THR A 145 -0.66 13.59 -3.41
CA THR A 145 -1.45 14.63 -2.74
C THR A 145 -2.03 15.59 -3.77
N GLY A 146 -3.35 15.70 -3.82
CA GLY A 146 -4.04 16.58 -4.77
C GLY A 146 -5.56 16.52 -4.66
N PRO A 147 -6.29 17.32 -5.44
CA PRO A 147 -7.74 17.29 -5.49
C PRO A 147 -8.22 16.01 -6.18
N ILE A 148 -9.19 15.32 -5.58
CA ILE A 148 -9.77 14.08 -6.11
C ILE A 148 -11.21 14.29 -6.57
N PHE A 149 -11.98 15.11 -5.87
CA PHE A 149 -13.42 15.23 -6.05
C PHE A 149 -13.84 16.43 -6.90
N THR A 150 -13.05 17.51 -6.90
CA THR A 150 -13.36 18.71 -7.68
C THR A 150 -12.91 18.58 -9.13
N TYR A 151 -13.66 19.19 -10.05
CA TYR A 151 -13.22 19.40 -11.42
C TYR A 151 -12.32 20.64 -11.49
N PRO A 152 -11.19 20.57 -12.13
CA PRO A 152 -11.05 20.66 -13.56
C PRO A 152 -10.22 19.52 -14.19
N ASN A 153 -10.14 19.49 -15.51
CA ASN A 153 -9.51 18.43 -16.32
C ASN A 153 -7.97 18.31 -16.13
N ASN A 154 -7.34 19.23 -15.43
CA ASN A 154 -5.90 19.21 -15.16
C ASN A 154 -5.70 19.03 -13.65
N ILE A 155 -5.70 17.78 -13.20
CA ILE A 155 -5.37 17.45 -11.82
C ILE A 155 -3.86 17.31 -11.71
N SER A 156 -3.23 18.17 -10.91
CA SER A 156 -1.82 18.02 -10.53
C SER A 156 -1.72 17.39 -9.15
N PHE A 157 -0.83 16.42 -9.02
CA PHE A 157 -0.52 15.78 -7.74
C PHE A 157 0.92 16.07 -7.36
N THR A 158 1.14 16.38 -6.08
CA THR A 158 2.46 16.37 -5.49
C THR A 158 2.80 14.93 -5.08
N VAL A 159 3.94 14.43 -5.54
CA VAL A 159 4.42 13.08 -5.23
C VAL A 159 5.55 13.17 -4.22
N ASN A 160 5.45 12.38 -3.15
CA ASN A 160 6.49 12.26 -2.13
C ASN A 160 6.74 10.78 -1.81
N GLN A 161 8.00 10.40 -1.55
CA GLN A 161 8.40 9.00 -1.37
C GLN A 161 9.37 8.81 -0.19
N PRO A 162 8.95 9.13 1.04
CA PRO A 162 9.73 8.85 2.25
C PRO A 162 9.78 7.35 2.55
N GLU A 163 10.69 6.97 3.46
CA GLU A 163 10.66 5.64 4.07
C GLU A 163 9.32 5.42 4.77
N ILE A 164 8.84 4.17 4.81
CA ILE A 164 7.67 3.81 5.60
C ILE A 164 8.07 3.96 7.07
N PRO A 165 7.36 4.76 7.88
CA PRO A 165 7.66 4.89 9.31
C PRO A 165 7.67 3.52 9.97
N GLU A 166 8.60 3.29 10.89
CA GLU A 166 8.53 2.14 11.76
C GLU A 166 7.23 2.25 12.58
N SER A 167 6.40 1.24 12.51
CA SER A 167 5.24 1.17 13.40
C SER A 167 5.80 1.04 14.81
N GLY A 168 5.51 2.00 15.70
CA GLY A 168 6.00 2.04 17.08
C GLY A 168 5.47 0.93 17.97
N TYR A 169 5.48 -0.29 17.49
CA TYR A 169 5.29 -1.51 18.24
C TYR A 169 6.67 -2.02 18.68
N ASP A 170 7.30 -1.29 19.60
CA ASP A 170 8.33 -1.84 20.48
C ASP A 170 7.69 -2.90 21.37
N LYS A 171 7.41 -4.07 20.83
CA LYS A 171 7.24 -5.26 21.65
C LYS A 171 8.63 -5.76 22.00
N LYS A 172 9.12 -5.33 23.15
CA LYS A 172 10.18 -6.06 23.87
C LYS A 172 9.60 -7.43 24.22
N PHE A 173 10.17 -8.46 23.64
CA PHE A 173 9.95 -9.85 24.05
C PHE A 173 10.90 -10.20 25.18
#